data_be1fba44c28e852413a8cab56b643780
#
_entry.id   be1fba44c28e852413a8cab56b643780
#
_cell.length_a   1.000
_cell.length_b   1.000
_cell.length_c   1.000
_cell.angle_alpha   90.00
_cell.angle_beta   90.00
_cell.angle_gamma   90.00
#
_symmetry.space_group_name_H-M   'P 1'
#
loop_
_entity.id
_entity.type
_entity.pdbx_description
1 polymer ?
#
loop_
_entity_poly.entity_id
_entity_poly.type
_entity_poly.pdbx_seq_one_letter_code
_entity_poly.pdbx_strand_id
1 'polypeptide(L)'
;MNLKISSGSSFERDIGYSRAVVCDGWVFVAGTTGYDYETMEMPESIVSQCKNALQTIEKALKEARSSLDDVVRVRYIVPDAEEWPECWPVTSQAFSIARPAATMISAKLQNSEMKIEIEVTAKVAGTSSG
;
A
#
# COMPACT_ATOMS: atom_id res chain seq x y z
N MET A 1 17.58 -2.95 -15.29
CA MET A 1 17.75 -3.35 -13.87
C MET A 1 16.65 -2.77 -13.04
N ASN A 2 16.03 -3.56 -12.17
CA ASN A 2 14.95 -3.09 -11.32
C ASN A 2 15.50 -2.41 -10.07
N LEU A 3 14.85 -1.32 -9.67
CA LEU A 3 15.15 -0.64 -8.42
C LEU A 3 14.26 -1.24 -7.32
N LYS A 4 14.86 -1.61 -6.20
CA LYS A 4 14.15 -2.18 -5.06
C LYS A 4 14.16 -1.19 -3.91
N ILE A 5 13.00 -0.99 -3.29
CA ILE A 5 12.79 -0.03 -2.21
C ILE A 5 12.41 -0.79 -0.94
N SER A 6 13.04 -0.45 0.18
CA SER A 6 12.78 -1.07 1.48
C SER A 6 12.10 -0.09 2.42
N SER A 7 11.19 -0.59 3.27
CA SER A 7 10.62 0.17 4.38
C SER A 7 11.36 -0.06 5.69
N GLY A 8 12.33 -0.95 5.70
CA GLY A 8 13.02 -1.37 6.93
C GLY A 8 12.29 -2.46 7.69
N SER A 9 11.21 -3.00 7.15
CA SER A 9 10.41 -4.03 7.80
C SER A 9 11.18 -5.35 7.94
N SER A 10 11.06 -5.98 9.11
CA SER A 10 11.61 -7.32 9.33
C SER A 10 10.94 -8.36 8.43
N PHE A 11 9.69 -8.16 8.04
CA PHE A 11 8.99 -9.06 7.12
C PHE A 11 9.70 -9.14 5.77
N GLU A 12 10.17 -8.01 5.24
CA GLU A 12 10.86 -7.97 3.94
C GLU A 12 12.11 -8.85 3.98
N ARG A 13 12.90 -8.71 5.03
CA ARG A 13 14.14 -9.46 5.19
C ARG A 13 13.87 -10.95 5.40
N ASP A 14 12.95 -11.27 6.30
CA ASP A 14 12.72 -12.65 6.75
C ASP A 14 11.96 -13.48 5.71
N ILE A 15 11.03 -12.85 4.99
CA ILE A 15 10.22 -13.53 3.97
C ILE A 15 10.91 -13.50 2.59
N GLY A 16 11.63 -12.44 2.30
CA GLY A 16 12.39 -12.32 1.05
C GLY A 16 11.69 -11.47 -0.01
N TYR A 17 11.24 -10.26 0.36
CA TYR A 17 10.64 -9.35 -0.61
C TYR A 17 11.08 -7.91 -0.35
N SER A 18 10.73 -7.02 -1.28
CA SER A 18 10.98 -5.58 -1.17
C SER A 18 9.65 -4.86 -0.92
N ARG A 19 9.68 -3.69 -0.29
CA ARG A 19 8.47 -2.88 -0.13
C ARG A 19 7.91 -2.45 -1.47
N ALA A 20 8.80 -2.11 -2.41
CA ALA A 20 8.38 -1.77 -3.76
C ALA A 20 9.47 -2.14 -4.75
N VAL A 21 9.05 -2.36 -5.99
CA VAL A 21 9.97 -2.64 -7.11
C VAL A 21 9.59 -1.73 -8.26
N VAL A 22 10.58 -1.03 -8.81
CA VAL A 22 10.42 -0.22 -10.02
C VAL A 22 10.91 -1.03 -11.20
N CYS A 23 10.06 -1.23 -12.19
CA CYS A 23 10.35 -2.04 -13.37
C CYS A 23 9.68 -1.42 -14.60
N ASP A 24 10.46 -1.03 -15.60
CA ASP A 24 9.95 -0.52 -16.88
C ASP A 24 8.95 0.64 -16.73
N GLY A 25 9.22 1.57 -15.83
CA GLY A 25 8.34 2.72 -15.61
C GLY A 25 7.12 2.41 -14.73
N TRP A 26 7.01 1.19 -14.23
CA TRP A 26 5.96 0.78 -13.31
C TRP A 26 6.52 0.64 -11.90
N VAL A 27 5.69 0.93 -10.91
CA VAL A 27 6.02 0.73 -9.50
C VAL A 27 5.03 -0.28 -8.93
N PHE A 28 5.56 -1.37 -8.42
CA PHE A 28 4.77 -2.41 -7.76
C PHE A 28 5.04 -2.32 -6.27
N VAL A 29 4.03 -1.92 -5.50
CA VAL A 29 4.15 -1.82 -4.05
C VAL A 29 3.55 -3.06 -3.43
N ALA A 30 4.33 -3.73 -2.60
CA ALA A 30 3.91 -4.94 -1.90
C ALA A 30 2.72 -4.66 -0.99
N GLY A 31 1.97 -5.70 -0.65
CA GLY A 31 0.91 -5.62 0.35
C GLY A 31 1.45 -4.96 1.61
N THR A 32 0.80 -3.88 2.03
CA THR A 32 1.25 -3.02 3.12
C THR A 32 0.15 -2.94 4.16
N THR A 33 0.50 -3.27 5.40
CA THR A 33 -0.42 -3.21 6.52
C THR A 33 -0.19 -1.95 7.35
N GLY A 34 -0.94 -1.80 8.41
CA GLY A 34 -0.92 -0.57 9.22
C GLY A 34 0.22 -0.45 10.20
N TYR A 35 1.24 -1.29 10.12
CA TYR A 35 2.41 -1.16 10.98
C TYR A 35 3.14 0.16 10.73
N ASP A 36 3.68 0.72 11.82
CA ASP A 36 4.85 1.57 11.68
C ASP A 36 6.01 0.61 11.44
N TYR A 37 6.52 0.56 10.21
CA TYR A 37 7.51 -0.46 9.84
C TYR A 37 8.90 -0.22 10.44
N GLU A 38 9.13 0.93 11.06
CA GLU A 38 10.38 1.19 11.78
C GLU A 38 10.32 0.59 13.18
N THR A 39 9.18 0.71 13.87
CA THR A 39 9.01 0.24 15.25
C THR A 39 8.27 -1.09 15.34
N MET A 40 7.60 -1.48 14.26
CA MET A 40 6.70 -2.65 14.19
C MET A 40 5.51 -2.55 15.17
N GLU A 41 5.09 -1.32 15.48
CA GLU A 41 3.88 -1.08 16.25
C GLU A 41 2.66 -1.03 15.35
N MET A 42 1.54 -1.57 15.81
CA MET A 42 0.29 -1.63 15.05
C MET A 42 -0.82 -0.90 15.81
N PRO A 43 -1.45 0.13 15.21
CA PRO A 43 -2.64 0.72 15.83
C PRO A 43 -3.80 -0.28 15.86
N GLU A 44 -4.71 -0.10 16.81
CA GLU A 44 -5.83 -1.03 16.98
C GLU A 44 -6.95 -0.86 15.96
N SER A 45 -7.27 0.38 15.57
CA SER A 45 -8.42 0.62 14.69
C SER A 45 -8.06 0.40 13.23
N ILE A 46 -9.02 -0.09 12.45
CA ILE A 46 -8.84 -0.27 11.01
C ILE A 46 -8.56 1.08 10.32
N VAL A 47 -9.20 2.15 10.79
CA VAL A 47 -9.01 3.50 10.20
C VAL A 47 -7.56 3.96 10.37
N SER A 48 -6.99 3.81 11.58
CA SER A 48 -5.60 4.16 11.82
C SER A 48 -4.64 3.27 11.03
N GLN A 49 -4.95 1.98 10.94
CA GLN A 49 -4.16 1.06 10.12
C GLN A 49 -4.20 1.44 8.64
N CYS A 50 -5.37 1.83 8.14
CA CYS A 50 -5.52 2.28 6.75
C CYS A 50 -4.66 3.52 6.47
N LYS A 51 -4.71 4.50 7.37
CA LYS A 51 -3.88 5.72 7.25
C LYS A 51 -2.40 5.40 7.25
N ASN A 52 -1.96 4.54 8.17
CA ASN A 52 -0.55 4.14 8.24
C ASN A 52 -0.10 3.39 6.99
N ALA A 53 -0.92 2.48 6.50
CA ALA A 53 -0.61 1.73 5.29
C ALA A 53 -0.43 2.68 4.09
N LEU A 54 -1.33 3.64 3.94
CA LEU A 54 -1.24 4.62 2.85
C LEU A 54 -0.04 5.55 3.00
N GLN A 55 0.34 5.92 4.22
CA GLN A 55 1.56 6.71 4.45
C GLN A 55 2.82 5.94 4.04
N THR A 56 2.89 4.66 4.39
CA THR A 56 4.02 3.80 3.99
C THR A 56 4.09 3.66 2.47
N ILE A 57 2.94 3.44 1.84
CA ILE A 57 2.84 3.36 0.37
C ILE A 57 3.27 4.67 -0.27
N GLU A 58 2.79 5.80 0.23
CA GLU A 58 3.14 7.11 -0.31
C GLU A 58 4.64 7.35 -0.23
N LYS A 59 5.26 7.00 0.89
CA LYS A 59 6.72 7.15 1.07
C LYS A 59 7.47 6.29 0.05
N ALA A 60 7.05 5.04 -0.13
CA ALA A 60 7.67 4.15 -1.12
C ALA A 60 7.51 4.68 -2.54
N LEU A 61 6.34 5.20 -2.87
CA LEU A 61 6.08 5.79 -4.18
C LEU A 61 6.97 7.01 -4.44
N LYS A 62 7.16 7.88 -3.43
CA LYS A 62 8.05 9.04 -3.55
C LYS A 62 9.49 8.62 -3.82
N GLU A 63 9.97 7.59 -3.15
CA GLU A 63 11.31 7.06 -3.40
C GLU A 63 11.44 6.51 -4.82
N ALA A 64 10.34 6.02 -5.38
CA ALA A 64 10.26 5.52 -6.76
C ALA A 64 9.99 6.61 -7.79
N ARG A 65 9.96 7.88 -7.39
CA ARG A 65 9.59 9.03 -8.25
C ARG A 65 8.17 8.92 -8.77
N SER A 66 7.26 8.42 -7.94
CA SER A 66 5.85 8.32 -8.21
C SER A 66 5.05 9.02 -7.10
N SER A 67 3.75 8.85 -7.09
CA SER A 67 2.89 9.44 -6.07
C SER A 67 1.58 8.67 -5.99
N LEU A 68 0.76 8.97 -4.96
CA LEU A 68 -0.59 8.41 -4.88
C LEU A 68 -1.43 8.77 -6.11
N ASP A 69 -1.19 9.95 -6.69
CA ASP A 69 -1.93 10.41 -7.88
C ASP A 69 -1.59 9.61 -9.13
N ASP A 70 -0.47 8.90 -9.12
CA ASP A 70 0.00 8.08 -10.24
C ASP A 70 -0.44 6.61 -10.12
N VAL A 71 -1.18 6.26 -9.08
CA VAL A 71 -1.65 4.89 -8.85
C VAL A 71 -2.73 4.55 -9.88
N VAL A 72 -2.58 3.40 -10.54
CA VAL A 72 -3.54 2.93 -11.56
C VAL A 72 -4.37 1.76 -11.06
N ARG A 73 -3.88 1.00 -10.08
CA ARG A 73 -4.60 -0.11 -9.47
C ARG A 73 -4.34 -0.16 -7.98
N VAL A 74 -5.39 -0.43 -7.21
CA VAL A 74 -5.28 -0.68 -5.78
C VAL A 74 -6.07 -1.94 -5.43
N ARG A 75 -5.50 -2.77 -4.58
CA ARG A 75 -6.19 -3.93 -4.01
C ARG A 75 -6.20 -3.78 -2.50
N TYR A 76 -7.38 -3.96 -1.92
CA TYR A 76 -7.58 -3.97 -0.47
C TYR A 76 -7.91 -5.38 -0.02
N ILE A 77 -7.26 -5.84 1.03
CA ILE A 77 -7.61 -7.12 1.67
C ILE A 77 -8.03 -6.80 3.10
N VAL A 78 -9.27 -7.16 3.46
CA VAL A 78 -9.87 -6.80 4.73
C VAL A 78 -10.49 -8.07 5.34
N PRO A 79 -9.95 -8.56 6.48
CA PRO A 79 -10.49 -9.77 7.11
C PRO A 79 -11.95 -9.66 7.51
N ASP A 80 -12.36 -8.53 8.08
CA ASP A 80 -13.75 -8.26 8.44
C ASP A 80 -14.36 -7.25 7.48
N ALA A 81 -15.11 -7.75 6.50
CA ALA A 81 -15.71 -6.92 5.47
C ALA A 81 -16.68 -5.86 6.03
N GLU A 82 -17.24 -6.09 7.23
CA GLU A 82 -18.15 -5.12 7.86
C GLU A 82 -17.41 -3.85 8.30
N GLU A 83 -16.11 -3.94 8.57
CA GLU A 83 -15.29 -2.78 8.93
C GLU A 83 -14.85 -1.95 7.72
N TRP A 84 -14.93 -2.51 6.51
CA TRP A 84 -14.41 -1.87 5.29
C TRP A 84 -14.98 -0.46 5.05
N PRO A 85 -16.28 -0.21 5.21
CA PRO A 85 -16.82 1.14 5.00
C PRO A 85 -16.22 2.22 5.90
N GLU A 86 -15.70 1.87 7.06
CA GLU A 86 -15.05 2.84 7.96
C GLU A 86 -13.80 3.46 7.31
N CYS A 87 -13.19 2.77 6.36
CA CYS A 87 -11.99 3.24 5.66
C CYS A 87 -12.31 4.15 4.48
N TRP A 88 -13.54 4.16 3.98
CA TRP A 88 -13.88 4.89 2.76
C TRP A 88 -13.54 6.38 2.78
N PRO A 89 -13.74 7.12 3.87
CA PRO A 89 -13.31 8.53 3.90
C PRO A 89 -11.80 8.68 3.69
N VAL A 90 -11.01 7.73 4.19
CA VAL A 90 -9.54 7.76 4.05
C VAL A 90 -9.13 7.44 2.60
N THR A 91 -9.68 6.37 2.04
CA THR A 91 -9.31 5.94 0.69
C THR A 91 -9.82 6.90 -0.37
N SER A 92 -11.03 7.44 -0.22
CA SER A 92 -11.57 8.40 -1.19
C SER A 92 -10.77 9.70 -1.21
N GLN A 93 -10.24 10.12 -0.07
CA GLN A 93 -9.39 11.30 -0.01
C GLN A 93 -8.02 11.01 -0.62
N ALA A 94 -7.40 9.88 -0.26
CA ALA A 94 -6.07 9.52 -0.76
C ALA A 94 -6.05 9.37 -2.29
N PHE A 95 -7.10 8.83 -2.86
CA PHE A 95 -7.20 8.55 -4.29
C PHE A 95 -8.17 9.47 -5.02
N SER A 96 -8.41 10.67 -4.50
CA SER A 96 -9.36 11.62 -5.09
C SER A 96 -8.97 12.03 -6.52
N ILE A 97 -7.69 12.09 -6.80
CA ILE A 97 -7.15 12.45 -8.13
C ILE A 97 -6.93 11.20 -8.97
N ALA A 98 -6.22 10.21 -8.46
CA ALA A 98 -5.88 9.00 -9.21
C ALA A 98 -7.11 8.19 -9.62
N ARG A 99 -8.10 8.05 -8.73
CA ARG A 99 -9.31 7.25 -8.98
C ARG A 99 -8.96 5.90 -9.60
N PRO A 100 -8.09 5.10 -8.99
CA PRO A 100 -7.55 3.89 -9.61
C PRO A 100 -8.61 2.79 -9.75
N ALA A 101 -8.33 1.83 -10.62
CA ALA A 101 -9.11 0.60 -10.62
C ALA A 101 -8.90 -0.10 -9.27
N ALA A 102 -9.98 -0.47 -8.60
CA ALA A 102 -9.91 -0.99 -7.25
C ALA A 102 -10.63 -2.33 -7.11
N THR A 103 -10.08 -3.19 -6.26
CA THR A 103 -10.70 -4.45 -5.87
C THR A 103 -10.55 -4.61 -4.36
N MET A 104 -11.63 -5.03 -3.69
CA MET A 104 -11.57 -5.39 -2.27
C MET A 104 -11.86 -6.88 -2.12
N ILE A 105 -11.03 -7.54 -1.35
CA ILE A 105 -11.15 -8.98 -1.07
C ILE A 105 -11.23 -9.13 0.45
N SER A 106 -12.16 -9.98 0.91
CA SER A 106 -12.21 -10.37 2.33
C SER A 106 -11.46 -11.69 2.48
N ALA A 107 -10.38 -11.66 3.24
CA ALA A 107 -9.54 -12.83 3.49
C ALA A 107 -8.73 -12.61 4.76
N LYS A 108 -8.28 -13.69 5.37
CA LYS A 108 -7.38 -13.61 6.51
C LYS A 108 -6.02 -13.08 6.08
N LEU A 109 -5.40 -12.31 6.95
CA LEU A 109 -4.05 -11.82 6.79
C LEU A 109 -3.08 -12.64 7.63
N GLN A 110 -1.80 -12.24 7.64
CA GLN A 110 -0.75 -13.03 8.27
C GLN A 110 -0.95 -13.22 9.78
N ASN A 111 -1.52 -12.22 10.45
CA ASN A 111 -1.84 -12.33 11.87
C ASN A 111 -3.13 -11.56 12.20
N SER A 112 -3.66 -11.77 13.40
CA SER A 112 -4.95 -11.23 13.81
C SER A 112 -4.94 -9.73 14.11
N GLU A 113 -3.78 -9.11 14.26
CA GLU A 113 -3.67 -7.65 14.43
C GLU A 113 -3.94 -6.92 13.13
N MET A 114 -3.65 -7.55 12.00
CA MET A 114 -3.80 -6.95 10.68
C MET A 114 -5.28 -6.87 10.31
N LYS A 115 -5.81 -5.67 10.20
CA LYS A 115 -7.21 -5.43 9.84
C LYS A 115 -7.38 -4.99 8.40
N ILE A 116 -6.30 -4.58 7.75
CA ILE A 116 -6.30 -4.17 6.35
C ILE A 116 -4.91 -4.33 5.77
N GLU A 117 -4.86 -4.74 4.51
CA GLU A 117 -3.64 -4.74 3.71
C GLU A 117 -3.97 -4.07 2.39
N ILE A 118 -3.05 -3.22 1.91
CA ILE A 118 -3.23 -2.44 0.68
C ILE A 118 -2.03 -2.67 -0.21
N GLU A 119 -2.28 -3.01 -1.48
CA GLU A 119 -1.21 -3.07 -2.48
C GLU A 119 -1.58 -2.20 -3.68
N VAL A 120 -0.61 -1.53 -4.27
CA VAL A 120 -0.85 -0.65 -5.40
C VAL A 120 0.13 -0.91 -6.53
N THR A 121 -0.31 -0.55 -7.74
CA THR A 121 0.53 -0.46 -8.94
C THR A 121 0.43 0.98 -9.42
N ALA A 122 1.58 1.60 -9.69
CA ALA A 122 1.63 3.00 -10.11
C ALA A 122 2.59 3.19 -11.27
N LYS A 123 2.55 4.37 -11.89
CA LYS A 123 3.52 4.77 -12.91
C LYS A 123 4.55 5.69 -12.29
N VAL A 124 5.78 5.62 -12.78
CA VAL A 124 6.80 6.62 -12.45
C VAL A 124 6.36 7.95 -13.06
N ALA A 125 6.49 9.05 -12.28
CA ALA A 125 6.09 10.38 -12.72
C ALA A 125 6.82 10.79 -13.99
N GLY A 126 6.12 11.45 -14.90
CA GLY A 126 6.68 11.89 -16.17
C GLY A 126 6.81 10.80 -17.22
N THR A 127 6.40 9.56 -16.89
CA THR A 127 6.38 8.47 -17.86
C THR A 127 5.18 8.64 -18.77
N SER A 128 5.43 8.67 -20.08
CA SER A 128 4.34 8.77 -21.06
C SER A 128 3.48 7.51 -21.02
N SER A 129 2.18 7.68 -21.00
CA SER A 129 1.25 6.55 -21.06
C SER A 129 0.93 6.13 -22.48
N GLY A 130 1.57 6.75 -23.41
CA GLY A 130 1.49 6.39 -24.83
C GLY A 130 0.37 7.00 -25.53
#